data_1b1e296e1861c224ed7056466addbc10
#
_entry.id   1b1e296e1861c224ed7056466addbc10
#
_cell.length_a   1.000
_cell.length_b   1.000
_cell.length_c   1.000
_cell.angle_alpha   90.00
_cell.angle_beta   90.00
_cell.angle_gamma   90.00
#
_symmetry.space_group_name_H-M   'P 1'
#
loop_
_entity.id
_entity.type
_entity.pdbx_description
1 polymer ?
#
loop_
_entity_poly.entity_id
_entity_poly.type
_entity_poly.pdbx_seq_one_letter_code
_entity_poly.pdbx_strand_id
1 'polypeptide(L)'
;KVIKQLEKMGYPTFLISALTRENLTPALWKAHEVLLKVPQKEIKLELPVYKPGEDPRDFSITRENTGWRVSGAAIERAAEMTYWEHFGSVRRFQRLMVALGVDRALREQGIKNGDTVYILDYELEWQD
;
A
#
# COMPACT_ATOMS: atom_id res chain seq x y z
N LYS A 1 -40.95 27.36 4.32
CA LYS A 1 -40.28 27.42 5.65
C LYS A 1 -38.79 27.07 5.54
N VAL A 2 -38.42 25.99 4.85
CA VAL A 2 -37.00 25.51 4.75
C VAL A 2 -36.07 26.52 4.08
N ILE A 3 -36.52 27.14 2.95
CA ILE A 3 -35.70 28.14 2.22
C ILE A 3 -35.29 29.30 3.12
N LYS A 4 -36.23 29.89 3.88
CA LYS A 4 -35.93 30.99 4.81
C LYS A 4 -35.00 30.62 5.94
N GLN A 5 -34.93 29.35 6.27
CA GLN A 5 -34.04 28.83 7.33
C GLN A 5 -32.60 28.65 6.80
N LEU A 6 -32.46 28.20 5.57
CA LEU A 6 -31.17 28.07 4.90
C LEU A 6 -30.55 29.44 4.52
N GLU A 7 -31.40 30.39 4.08
CA GLU A 7 -30.95 31.78 3.83
C GLU A 7 -30.46 32.46 5.12
N LYS A 8 -31.10 32.22 6.26
CA LYS A 8 -30.63 32.72 7.57
C LYS A 8 -29.28 32.13 7.98
N MET A 9 -28.96 30.95 7.50
CA MET A 9 -27.65 30.30 7.74
C MET A 9 -26.57 30.76 6.75
N GLY A 10 -26.92 31.70 5.84
CA GLY A 10 -25.96 32.27 4.88
C GLY A 10 -25.73 31.44 3.61
N TYR A 11 -26.54 30.41 3.38
CA TYR A 11 -26.40 29.59 2.19
C TYR A 11 -27.28 30.11 1.04
N PRO A 12 -26.71 30.33 -0.18
CA PRO A 12 -27.50 30.70 -1.33
C PRO A 12 -28.42 29.53 -1.72
N THR A 13 -29.72 29.76 -1.73
CA THR A 13 -30.72 28.70 -1.92
C THR A 13 -31.48 28.94 -3.22
N PHE A 14 -31.60 27.89 -4.04
CA PHE A 14 -32.31 27.94 -5.32
C PHE A 14 -33.39 26.84 -5.36
N LEU A 15 -34.57 27.22 -5.73
CA LEU A 15 -35.64 26.26 -6.05
C LEU A 15 -35.52 25.89 -7.54
N ILE A 16 -35.16 24.67 -7.81
CA ILE A 16 -34.93 24.18 -9.17
C ILE A 16 -35.93 23.08 -9.51
N SER A 17 -36.32 23.00 -10.78
CA SER A 17 -37.10 21.89 -11.33
C SER A 17 -36.27 21.18 -12.40
N ALA A 18 -35.90 19.94 -12.14
CA ALA A 18 -35.14 19.12 -13.08
C ALA A 18 -35.94 18.76 -14.34
N LEU A 19 -37.26 18.63 -14.17
CA LEU A 19 -38.15 18.27 -15.27
C LEU A 19 -38.37 19.45 -16.23
N THR A 20 -38.70 20.65 -15.70
CA THR A 20 -38.97 21.87 -16.49
C THR A 20 -37.71 22.68 -16.77
N ARG A 21 -36.57 22.33 -16.15
CA ARG A 21 -35.29 23.06 -16.18
C ARG A 21 -35.37 24.51 -15.65
N GLU A 22 -36.41 24.80 -14.89
CA GLU A 22 -36.55 26.13 -14.28
C GLU A 22 -35.45 26.36 -13.22
N ASN A 23 -34.90 27.58 -13.24
CA ASN A 23 -33.88 28.07 -12.35
C ASN A 23 -32.57 27.26 -12.32
N LEU A 24 -32.33 26.36 -13.25
CA LEU A 24 -31.09 25.58 -13.35
C LEU A 24 -29.89 26.48 -13.70
N THR A 25 -30.07 27.35 -14.71
CA THR A 25 -29.01 28.26 -15.15
C THR A 25 -28.52 29.23 -14.06
N PRO A 26 -29.40 29.92 -13.32
CA PRO A 26 -28.98 30.76 -12.19
C PRO A 26 -28.26 30.00 -11.10
N ALA A 27 -28.71 28.77 -10.79
CA ALA A 27 -28.02 27.93 -9.79
C ALA A 27 -26.61 27.54 -10.22
N LEU A 28 -26.41 27.18 -11.51
CA LEU A 28 -25.11 26.86 -12.08
C LEU A 28 -24.17 28.08 -12.10
N TRP A 29 -24.67 29.25 -12.47
CA TRP A 29 -23.87 30.48 -12.43
C TRP A 29 -23.41 30.82 -11.01
N LYS A 30 -24.30 30.62 -10.02
CA LYS A 30 -23.93 30.86 -8.64
C LYS A 30 -22.90 29.83 -8.12
N ALA A 31 -23.03 28.57 -8.50
CA ALA A 31 -22.04 27.55 -8.20
C ALA A 31 -20.68 27.91 -8.81
N HIS A 32 -20.65 28.34 -10.06
CA HIS A 32 -19.44 28.78 -10.73
C HIS A 32 -18.77 29.98 -10.01
N GLU A 33 -19.56 31.00 -9.65
CA GLU A 33 -19.07 32.16 -8.88
C GLU A 33 -18.42 31.74 -7.55
N VAL A 34 -19.04 30.81 -6.82
CA VAL A 34 -18.52 30.30 -5.56
C VAL A 34 -17.22 29.51 -5.81
N LEU A 35 -17.18 28.72 -6.86
CA LEU A 35 -16.01 27.90 -7.22
C LEU A 35 -14.77 28.76 -7.53
N LEU A 36 -14.99 29.90 -8.20
CA LEU A 36 -13.91 30.87 -8.48
C LEU A 36 -13.35 31.54 -7.22
N LYS A 37 -14.14 31.60 -6.16
CA LYS A 37 -13.73 32.21 -4.87
C LYS A 37 -13.04 31.20 -3.95
N VAL A 38 -13.18 29.91 -4.20
CA VAL A 38 -12.50 28.87 -3.41
C VAL A 38 -11.03 28.82 -3.81
N PRO A 39 -10.11 29.08 -2.88
CA PRO A 39 -8.70 28.91 -3.18
C PRO A 39 -8.46 27.45 -3.58
N GLN A 40 -7.88 27.27 -4.77
CA GLN A 40 -7.45 25.94 -5.18
C GLN A 40 -6.38 25.48 -4.19
N LYS A 41 -6.72 24.56 -3.32
CA LYS A 41 -5.71 23.81 -2.59
C LYS A 41 -4.93 23.03 -3.65
N GLU A 42 -3.72 23.49 -3.91
CA GLU A 42 -2.76 22.63 -4.61
C GLU A 42 -2.65 21.35 -3.79
N ILE A 43 -3.30 20.31 -4.27
CA ILE A 43 -3.04 18.96 -3.78
C ILE A 43 -1.61 18.71 -4.26
N LYS A 44 -0.64 18.93 -3.38
CA LYS A 44 0.68 18.39 -3.57
C LYS A 44 0.49 16.88 -3.55
N LEU A 45 0.26 16.31 -4.72
CA LEU A 45 0.45 14.89 -4.94
C LEU A 45 1.94 14.67 -4.66
N GLU A 46 2.25 14.29 -3.44
CA GLU A 46 3.52 13.66 -3.15
C GLU A 46 3.49 12.33 -3.89
N LEU A 47 3.81 12.40 -5.17
CA LEU A 47 4.11 11.20 -5.94
C LEU A 47 5.25 10.52 -5.18
N PRO A 48 5.13 9.23 -4.86
CA PRO A 48 6.22 8.52 -4.25
C PRO A 48 7.42 8.70 -5.17
N VAL A 49 8.40 9.47 -4.70
CA VAL A 49 9.64 9.66 -5.43
C VAL A 49 10.31 8.30 -5.46
N TYR A 50 10.28 7.65 -6.61
CA TYR A 50 11.09 6.46 -6.84
C TYR A 50 12.55 6.87 -6.63
N LYS A 51 13.10 6.46 -5.50
CA LYS A 51 14.52 6.59 -5.23
C LYS A 51 15.21 5.42 -5.94
N PRO A 52 15.95 5.67 -7.05
CA PRO A 52 16.74 4.62 -7.65
C PRO A 52 17.89 4.33 -6.67
N GLY A 53 17.81 3.24 -5.95
CA GLY A 53 18.82 2.87 -4.95
C GLY A 53 18.44 1.68 -4.07
N GLU A 54 17.16 1.42 -3.92
CA GLU A 54 16.70 0.20 -3.27
C GLU A 54 16.05 -0.69 -4.34
N ASP A 55 16.80 -1.66 -4.83
CA ASP A 55 16.20 -2.72 -5.66
C ASP A 55 15.17 -3.43 -4.78
N PRO A 56 13.88 -3.54 -5.20
CA PRO A 56 12.89 -4.29 -4.45
C PRO A 56 13.29 -5.74 -4.16
N ARG A 57 14.34 -6.23 -4.83
CA ARG A 57 14.91 -7.57 -4.66
C ARG A 57 16.05 -7.61 -3.65
N ASP A 58 16.50 -6.45 -3.17
CA ASP A 58 17.55 -6.40 -2.16
C ASP A 58 17.07 -7.04 -0.87
N PHE A 59 17.94 -7.83 -0.29
CA PHE A 59 17.70 -8.49 0.98
C PHE A 59 18.95 -8.43 1.84
N SER A 60 18.77 -8.53 3.13
CA SER A 60 19.84 -8.63 4.11
C SER A 60 19.70 -9.90 4.93
N ILE A 61 20.83 -10.50 5.27
CA ILE A 61 20.89 -11.67 6.12
C ILE A 61 21.70 -11.30 7.35
N THR A 62 21.14 -11.51 8.52
CA THR A 62 21.78 -11.26 9.80
C THR A 62 21.76 -12.52 10.63
N ARG A 63 22.92 -12.89 11.20
CA ARG A 63 23.01 -14.02 12.11
C ARG A 63 22.53 -13.61 13.50
N GLU A 64 21.57 -14.34 14.03
CA GLU A 64 21.08 -14.22 15.42
C GLU A 64 21.58 -15.40 16.27
N ASN A 65 21.45 -15.29 17.59
CA ASN A 65 21.91 -16.33 18.50
C ASN A 65 21.23 -17.70 18.28
N THR A 66 20.02 -17.70 17.74
CA THR A 66 19.18 -18.89 17.55
C THR A 66 18.97 -19.27 16.09
N GLY A 67 19.53 -18.51 15.13
CA GLY A 67 19.34 -18.79 13.72
C GLY A 67 19.75 -17.64 12.80
N TRP A 68 19.09 -17.53 11.67
CA TRP A 68 19.38 -16.57 10.62
C TRP A 68 18.15 -15.70 10.36
N ARG A 69 18.28 -14.40 10.42
CA ARG A 69 17.21 -13.47 10.06
C ARG A 69 17.40 -12.97 8.64
N VAL A 70 16.37 -13.13 7.83
CA VAL A 70 16.33 -12.63 6.45
C VAL A 70 15.29 -11.52 6.38
N SER A 71 15.71 -10.34 5.93
CA SER A 71 14.85 -9.15 5.76
C SER A 71 14.97 -8.62 4.34
N GLY A 72 13.87 -8.18 3.79
CA GLY A 72 13.81 -7.60 2.44
C GLY A 72 12.38 -7.49 1.95
N ALA A 73 12.03 -6.36 1.33
CA ALA A 73 10.65 -6.03 0.96
C ALA A 73 9.95 -7.11 0.12
N ALA A 74 10.66 -7.73 -0.83
CA ALA A 74 10.10 -8.79 -1.66
C ALA A 74 9.87 -10.09 -0.87
N ILE A 75 10.79 -10.42 0.03
CA ILE A 75 10.74 -11.65 0.83
C ILE A 75 9.65 -11.55 1.89
N GLU A 76 9.61 -10.44 2.61
CA GLU A 76 8.63 -10.16 3.66
C GLU A 76 7.21 -10.18 3.09
N ARG A 77 6.99 -9.47 1.98
CA ARG A 77 5.71 -9.49 1.28
C ARG A 77 5.32 -10.89 0.80
N ALA A 78 6.26 -11.68 0.34
CA ALA A 78 6.00 -13.05 -0.09
C ALA A 78 5.65 -13.95 1.10
N ALA A 79 6.29 -13.76 2.26
CA ALA A 79 6.00 -14.49 3.48
C ALA A 79 4.58 -14.19 3.99
N GLU A 80 4.19 -12.91 4.03
CA GLU A 80 2.83 -12.49 4.39
C GLU A 80 1.74 -13.06 3.47
N MET A 81 2.06 -13.24 2.18
CA MET A 81 1.14 -13.78 1.18
C MET A 81 1.16 -15.32 1.11
N THR A 82 1.94 -15.98 1.95
CA THR A 82 2.09 -17.44 1.93
C THR A 82 1.17 -18.10 2.94
N TYR A 83 0.35 -19.02 2.47
CA TYR A 83 -0.45 -19.92 3.35
C TYR A 83 0.45 -21.05 3.81
N TRP A 84 0.98 -20.94 5.01
CA TRP A 84 1.95 -21.90 5.59
C TRP A 84 1.41 -23.30 5.82
N GLU A 85 0.10 -23.46 6.00
CA GLU A 85 -0.59 -24.75 6.13
C GLU A 85 -0.70 -25.50 4.78
N HIS A 86 -0.45 -24.79 3.65
CA HIS A 86 -0.61 -25.36 2.32
C HIS A 86 0.74 -25.67 1.69
N PHE A 87 1.05 -26.94 1.50
CA PHE A 87 2.31 -27.40 0.91
C PHE A 87 2.65 -26.72 -0.44
N GLY A 88 1.64 -26.50 -1.30
CA GLY A 88 1.82 -25.81 -2.57
C GLY A 88 2.28 -24.35 -2.43
N SER A 89 1.80 -23.63 -1.41
CA SER A 89 2.19 -22.26 -1.10
C SER A 89 3.61 -22.18 -0.56
N VAL A 90 3.97 -23.07 0.34
CA VAL A 90 5.32 -23.19 0.91
C VAL A 90 6.34 -23.49 -0.21
N ARG A 91 6.02 -24.43 -1.10
CA ARG A 91 6.89 -24.74 -2.24
C ARG A 91 7.05 -23.58 -3.23
N ARG A 92 6.00 -22.75 -3.38
CA ARG A 92 6.08 -21.53 -4.19
C ARG A 92 7.00 -20.52 -3.52
N PHE A 93 6.90 -20.34 -2.21
CA PHE A 93 7.76 -19.45 -1.43
C PHE A 93 9.22 -19.91 -1.52
N GLN A 94 9.52 -21.19 -1.35
CA GLN A 94 10.87 -21.73 -1.50
C GLN A 94 11.46 -21.42 -2.89
N ARG A 95 10.68 -21.59 -3.97
CA ARG A 95 11.14 -21.23 -5.32
C ARG A 95 11.44 -19.74 -5.47
N LEU A 96 10.69 -18.89 -4.79
CA LEU A 96 10.95 -17.46 -4.78
C LEU A 96 12.27 -17.14 -4.05
N MET A 97 12.52 -17.77 -2.90
CA MET A 97 13.78 -17.63 -2.15
C MET A 97 14.99 -18.00 -3.01
N VAL A 98 14.89 -19.09 -3.76
CA VAL A 98 15.93 -19.52 -4.71
C VAL A 98 16.09 -18.48 -5.85
N ALA A 99 14.97 -17.99 -6.41
CA ALA A 99 15.00 -17.03 -7.52
C ALA A 99 15.59 -15.66 -7.11
N LEU A 100 15.38 -15.25 -5.86
CA LEU A 100 15.97 -14.04 -5.29
C LEU A 100 17.45 -14.23 -4.87
N GLY A 101 17.95 -15.47 -4.86
CA GLY A 101 19.33 -15.78 -4.47
C GLY A 101 19.55 -15.87 -2.96
N VAL A 102 18.49 -15.86 -2.16
CA VAL A 102 18.57 -15.96 -0.68
C VAL A 102 19.13 -17.32 -0.26
N ASP A 103 18.68 -18.39 -0.93
CA ASP A 103 19.19 -19.75 -0.73
C ASP A 103 20.73 -19.81 -0.87
N ARG A 104 21.23 -19.26 -1.96
CA ARG A 104 22.66 -19.20 -2.21
C ARG A 104 23.40 -18.38 -1.16
N ALA A 105 22.89 -17.21 -0.80
CA ALA A 105 23.51 -16.32 0.16
C ALA A 105 23.56 -16.93 1.57
N LEU A 106 22.50 -17.66 1.99
CA LEU A 106 22.49 -18.40 3.26
C LEU A 106 23.53 -19.53 3.26
N ARG A 107 23.67 -20.27 2.18
CA ARG A 107 24.70 -21.31 2.03
C ARG A 107 26.12 -20.72 2.10
N GLU A 108 26.36 -19.60 1.42
CA GLU A 108 27.66 -18.90 1.46
C GLU A 108 28.01 -18.41 2.87
N GLN A 109 27.00 -18.07 3.68
CA GLN A 109 27.19 -17.70 5.09
C GLN A 109 27.31 -18.91 6.05
N GLY A 110 27.10 -20.11 5.54
CA GLY A 110 27.34 -21.36 6.28
C GLY A 110 26.15 -21.87 7.08
N ILE A 111 24.92 -21.65 6.60
CA ILE A 111 23.73 -22.26 7.18
C ILE A 111 23.82 -23.78 7.10
N LYS A 112 23.31 -24.45 8.11
CA LYS A 112 23.28 -25.92 8.21
C LYS A 112 21.85 -26.45 8.18
N ASN A 113 21.71 -27.69 7.75
CA ASN A 113 20.44 -28.39 7.81
C ASN A 113 19.92 -28.45 9.24
N GLY A 114 18.67 -28.03 9.46
CA GLY A 114 18.06 -27.89 10.78
C GLY A 114 18.23 -26.52 11.45
N ASP A 115 19.00 -25.58 10.83
CA ASP A 115 19.06 -24.22 11.34
C ASP A 115 17.71 -23.50 11.12
N THR A 116 17.39 -22.56 12.03
CA THR A 116 16.17 -21.76 11.92
C THR A 116 16.41 -20.49 11.12
N VAL A 117 15.52 -20.23 10.20
CA VAL A 117 15.48 -18.99 9.41
C VAL A 117 14.25 -18.17 9.82
N TYR A 118 14.47 -16.96 10.28
CA TYR A 118 13.44 -16.00 10.68
C TYR A 118 13.13 -15.04 9.53
N ILE A 119 11.86 -14.93 9.18
CA ILE A 119 11.36 -13.97 8.19
C ILE A 119 10.13 -13.30 8.79
N LEU A 120 10.20 -12.01 9.13
CA LEU A 120 9.20 -11.34 9.98
C LEU A 120 9.02 -12.14 11.30
N ASP A 121 7.80 -12.57 11.56
CA ASP A 121 7.42 -13.37 12.72
C ASP A 121 7.38 -14.89 12.43
N TYR A 122 7.77 -15.30 11.23
CA TYR A 122 7.77 -16.70 10.82
C TYR A 122 9.11 -17.36 11.10
N GLU A 123 9.04 -18.56 11.67
CA GLU A 123 10.20 -19.43 11.93
C GLU A 123 10.15 -20.61 10.95
N LEU A 124 11.19 -20.72 10.16
CA LEU A 124 11.30 -21.76 9.13
C LEU A 124 12.52 -22.62 9.41
N GLU A 125 12.37 -23.92 9.37
CA GLU A 125 13.48 -24.85 9.46
C GLU A 125 14.16 -24.97 8.08
N TRP A 126 15.47 -24.76 8.05
CA TRP A 126 16.23 -24.91 6.83
C TRP A 126 16.46 -26.38 6.51
N GLN A 127 16.03 -26.80 5.34
CA GLN A 127 16.25 -28.15 4.79
C GLN A 127 16.90 -28.05 3.43
N ASP A 128 17.91 -28.85 3.22
CA ASP A 128 18.73 -28.91 1.99
C ASP A 128 17.99 -29.64 0.86
#